data_d125e9bca15004e87e5391ea470514a0
#
_entry.id   d125e9bca15004e87e5391ea470514a0
#
_cell.length_a   1.000
_cell.length_b   1.000
_cell.length_c   1.000
_cell.angle_alpha   90.00
_cell.angle_beta   90.00
_cell.angle_gamma   90.00
#
_symmetry.space_group_name_H-M   'P 1'
#
loop_
_entity.id
_entity.type
_entity.pdbx_description
1 polymer ?
#
loop_
_entity_poly.entity_id
_entity_poly.type
_entity_poly.pdbx_seq_one_letter_code
_entity_poly.pdbx_strand_id
1 'polypeptide(L)'
;MNFLGFLQSLLGGIGTGTIYALLGLSCSLILGRLQICSVVHGDLTILAGYLCYQAFRMFGIDPFITLIVLIPIFFFIGYGIQNIFMKPFMKLETWKGRYEGQVMVSWGIGMCIMAVEYFLFSGTYKTLNVPYRNSTVNIGSIAIPIVHIIAFILTIVLIVAVELLLKKTSLGIRI
;
A
#
# COMPACT_ATOMS: atom_id res chain seq x y z
N MET A 1 -7.12 -16.51 -30.37
CA MET A 1 -6.54 -15.46 -29.50
C MET A 1 -5.53 -14.69 -30.32
N ASN A 2 -5.75 -13.40 -30.52
CA ASN A 2 -4.82 -12.58 -31.29
C ASN A 2 -3.56 -12.35 -30.45
N PHE A 3 -2.39 -12.56 -31.01
CA PHE A 3 -1.09 -12.33 -30.36
C PHE A 3 -1.00 -10.92 -29.71
N LEU A 4 -1.56 -9.92 -30.36
CA LEU A 4 -1.66 -8.55 -29.85
C LEU A 4 -2.51 -8.46 -28.56
N GLY A 5 -3.65 -9.17 -28.49
CA GLY A 5 -4.47 -9.19 -27.27
C GLY A 5 -3.77 -9.87 -26.09
N PHE A 6 -3.01 -10.94 -26.35
CA PHE A 6 -2.17 -11.58 -25.34
C PHE A 6 -1.10 -10.63 -24.80
N LEU A 7 -0.40 -9.93 -25.68
CA LEU A 7 0.65 -8.97 -25.31
C LEU A 7 0.09 -7.80 -24.49
N GLN A 8 -1.09 -7.29 -24.86
CA GLN A 8 -1.77 -6.22 -24.12
C GLN A 8 -2.21 -6.67 -22.72
N SER A 9 -2.73 -7.90 -22.60
CA SER A 9 -3.10 -8.47 -21.30
C SER A 9 -1.88 -8.70 -20.40
N LEU A 10 -0.76 -9.11 -20.98
CA LEU A 10 0.49 -9.32 -20.26
C LEU A 10 1.04 -7.99 -19.70
N LEU A 11 1.02 -6.92 -20.50
CA LEU A 11 1.46 -5.60 -20.06
C LEU A 11 0.53 -5.02 -18.99
N GLY A 12 -0.79 -5.20 -19.13
CA GLY A 12 -1.76 -4.85 -18.07
C GLY A 12 -1.52 -5.61 -16.78
N GLY A 13 -1.22 -6.92 -16.88
CA GLY A 13 -0.86 -7.78 -15.76
C GLY A 13 0.42 -7.33 -15.03
N ILE A 14 1.45 -6.91 -15.78
CA ILE A 14 2.67 -6.35 -15.20
C ILE A 14 2.35 -5.05 -14.43
N GLY A 15 1.50 -4.19 -14.99
CA GLY A 15 1.10 -2.94 -14.33
C GLY A 15 0.37 -3.18 -13.00
N THR A 16 -0.59 -4.09 -12.95
CA THR A 16 -1.25 -4.48 -11.70
C THR A 16 -0.32 -5.26 -10.77
N GLY A 17 0.54 -6.10 -11.32
CA GLY A 17 1.52 -6.86 -10.57
C GLY A 17 2.51 -6.00 -9.78
N THR A 18 2.87 -4.82 -10.28
CA THR A 18 3.74 -3.88 -9.55
C THR A 18 3.11 -3.34 -8.27
N ILE A 19 1.80 -3.11 -8.27
CA ILE A 19 1.06 -2.67 -7.07
C ILE A 19 1.10 -3.77 -6.02
N TYR A 20 0.83 -5.01 -6.43
CA TYR A 20 0.91 -6.17 -5.53
C TYR A 20 2.34 -6.44 -5.04
N ALA A 21 3.35 -6.20 -5.87
CA ALA A 21 4.75 -6.32 -5.48
C ALA A 21 5.12 -5.33 -4.37
N LEU A 22 4.62 -4.09 -4.43
CA LEU A 22 4.83 -3.08 -3.39
C LEU A 22 4.16 -3.48 -2.07
N LEU A 23 2.92 -3.98 -2.14
CA LEU A 23 2.22 -4.51 -0.96
C LEU A 23 2.95 -5.72 -0.36
N GLY A 24 3.39 -6.65 -1.20
CA GLY A 24 4.17 -7.81 -0.79
C GLY A 24 5.51 -7.44 -0.14
N LEU A 25 6.20 -6.44 -0.68
CA LEU A 25 7.44 -5.93 -0.11
C LEU A 25 7.21 -5.35 1.29
N SER A 26 6.17 -4.52 1.47
CA SER A 26 5.86 -3.94 2.78
C SER A 26 5.52 -5.01 3.81
N CYS A 27 4.73 -6.00 3.44
CA CYS A 27 4.38 -7.13 4.29
C CYS A 27 5.62 -7.98 4.63
N SER A 28 6.47 -8.27 3.65
CA SER A 28 7.71 -9.02 3.84
C SER A 28 8.70 -8.32 4.78
N LEU A 29 8.80 -7.00 4.72
CA LEU A 29 9.64 -6.22 5.62
C LEU A 29 9.15 -6.27 7.07
N ILE A 30 7.85 -6.10 7.26
CA ILE A 30 7.26 -6.10 8.60
C ILE A 30 7.34 -7.49 9.24
N LEU A 31 6.98 -8.53 8.48
CA LEU A 31 7.02 -9.90 8.97
C LEU A 31 8.46 -10.43 9.11
N GLY A 32 9.29 -10.22 8.08
CA GLY A 32 10.63 -10.77 8.02
C GLY A 32 11.65 -10.05 8.88
N ARG A 33 11.55 -8.71 9.00
CA ARG A 33 12.52 -7.90 9.75
C ARG A 33 12.05 -7.56 11.15
N LEU A 34 10.80 -7.14 11.30
CA LEU A 34 10.27 -6.72 12.58
C LEU A 34 9.65 -7.87 13.38
N GLN A 35 9.46 -9.03 12.76
CA GLN A 35 8.77 -10.19 13.34
C GLN A 35 7.39 -9.84 13.91
N ILE A 36 6.73 -8.85 13.28
CA ILE A 36 5.40 -8.39 13.64
C ILE A 36 4.43 -8.96 12.63
N CYS A 37 3.50 -9.79 13.10
CA CYS A 37 2.42 -10.29 12.26
C CYS A 37 1.27 -9.29 12.31
N SER A 38 1.11 -8.49 11.26
CA SER A 38 0.03 -7.53 11.15
C SER A 38 -0.72 -7.71 9.85
N VAL A 39 -2.04 -7.78 9.91
CA VAL A 39 -2.94 -7.94 8.76
C VAL A 39 -3.56 -6.59 8.35
N VAL A 40 -3.39 -5.56 9.17
CA VAL A 40 -4.01 -4.22 9.00
C VAL A 40 -3.60 -3.49 7.71
N HIS A 41 -2.52 -3.91 7.05
CA HIS A 41 -2.00 -3.20 5.85
C HIS A 41 -3.01 -3.09 4.71
N GLY A 42 -3.84 -4.14 4.50
CA GLY A 42 -4.87 -4.13 3.48
C GLY A 42 -5.86 -3.00 3.72
N ASP A 43 -6.39 -2.94 4.94
CA ASP A 43 -7.37 -1.93 5.34
C ASP A 43 -6.77 -0.51 5.30
N LEU A 44 -5.53 -0.35 5.78
CA LEU A 44 -4.83 0.94 5.68
C LEU A 44 -4.61 1.38 4.23
N THR A 45 -4.40 0.45 3.31
CA THR A 45 -4.26 0.77 1.88
C THR A 45 -5.58 1.25 1.29
N ILE A 46 -6.70 0.62 1.65
CA ILE A 46 -8.03 1.04 1.22
C ILE A 46 -8.35 2.42 1.80
N LEU A 47 -8.08 2.64 3.08
CA LEU A 47 -8.25 3.93 3.75
C LEU A 47 -7.45 5.04 3.05
N ALA A 48 -6.20 4.76 2.68
CA ALA A 48 -5.38 5.71 1.92
C ALA A 48 -6.01 6.07 0.57
N GLY A 49 -6.58 5.07 -0.13
CA GLY A 49 -7.31 5.27 -1.38
C GLY A 49 -8.53 6.18 -1.20
N TYR A 50 -9.34 5.96 -0.17
CA TYR A 50 -10.49 6.80 0.14
C TYR A 50 -10.09 8.22 0.53
N LEU A 51 -9.06 8.41 1.33
CA LEU A 51 -8.56 9.74 1.69
C LEU A 51 -8.02 10.48 0.47
N CYS A 52 -7.32 9.80 -0.42
CA CYS A 52 -6.85 10.36 -1.68
C CYS A 52 -8.03 10.80 -2.56
N TYR A 53 -9.07 9.96 -2.68
CA TYR A 53 -10.30 10.32 -3.38
C TYR A 53 -10.98 11.56 -2.78
N GLN A 54 -11.08 11.62 -1.46
CA GLN A 54 -11.72 12.74 -0.77
C GLN A 54 -10.93 14.04 -0.94
N ALA A 55 -9.60 13.99 -0.85
CA ALA A 55 -8.72 15.12 -1.09
C ALA A 55 -8.88 15.67 -2.52
N PHE A 56 -8.92 14.78 -3.51
CA PHE A 56 -9.18 15.17 -4.90
C PHE A 56 -10.55 15.82 -5.07
N ARG A 57 -11.59 15.25 -4.45
CA ARG A 57 -12.97 15.76 -4.55
C ARG A 57 -13.16 17.12 -3.88
N MET A 58 -12.55 17.33 -2.71
CA MET A 58 -12.75 18.57 -1.92
C MET A 58 -11.83 19.71 -2.36
N PHE A 59 -10.58 19.40 -2.68
CA PHE A 59 -9.55 20.39 -2.93
C PHE A 59 -9.05 20.40 -4.37
N GLY A 60 -9.45 19.45 -5.21
CA GLY A 60 -8.93 19.32 -6.57
C GLY A 60 -7.43 18.97 -6.63
N ILE A 61 -6.84 18.52 -5.51
CA ILE A 61 -5.42 18.24 -5.41
C ILE A 61 -5.10 16.95 -6.13
N ASP A 62 -4.07 16.97 -6.97
CA ASP A 62 -3.63 15.80 -7.73
C ASP A 62 -3.27 14.63 -6.78
N PRO A 63 -3.68 13.38 -7.10
CA PRO A 63 -3.37 12.19 -6.30
C PRO A 63 -1.90 12.03 -5.93
N PHE A 64 -0.99 12.41 -6.83
CA PHE A 64 0.46 12.35 -6.56
C PHE A 64 0.92 13.35 -5.49
N ILE A 65 0.32 14.53 -5.44
CA ILE A 65 0.60 15.53 -4.39
C ILE A 65 0.00 15.06 -3.06
N THR A 66 -1.22 14.52 -3.11
CA THR A 66 -1.89 13.96 -1.93
C THR A 66 -1.07 12.85 -1.28
N LEU A 67 -0.37 12.04 -2.08
CA LEU A 67 0.52 10.98 -1.58
C LEU A 67 1.59 11.53 -0.64
N ILE A 68 2.20 12.68 -0.97
CA ILE A 68 3.23 13.32 -0.12
C ILE A 68 2.66 13.69 1.25
N VAL A 69 1.41 14.11 1.32
CA VAL A 69 0.73 14.46 2.57
C VAL A 69 0.29 13.21 3.33
N LEU A 70 -0.14 12.16 2.63
CA LEU A 70 -0.59 10.92 3.25
C LEU A 70 0.56 10.14 3.90
N ILE A 71 1.79 10.19 3.35
CA ILE A 71 2.94 9.49 3.92
C ILE A 71 3.16 9.82 5.40
N PRO A 72 3.30 11.09 5.83
CA PRO A 72 3.47 11.41 7.25
C PRO A 72 2.24 11.05 8.09
N ILE A 73 1.03 11.21 7.56
CA ILE A 73 -0.20 10.85 8.28
C ILE A 73 -0.21 9.35 8.59
N PHE A 74 0.03 8.51 7.59
CA PHE A 74 0.06 7.05 7.79
C PHE A 74 1.26 6.60 8.61
N PHE A 75 2.37 7.33 8.57
CA PHE A 75 3.49 7.09 9.47
C PHE A 75 3.09 7.24 10.94
N PHE A 76 2.40 8.32 11.29
CA PHE A 76 1.91 8.54 12.65
C PHE A 76 0.83 7.54 13.06
N ILE A 77 -0.09 7.18 12.16
CA ILE A 77 -1.09 6.14 12.41
C ILE A 77 -0.41 4.80 12.67
N GLY A 78 0.53 4.39 11.83
CA GLY A 78 1.28 3.15 12.00
C GLY A 78 2.11 3.13 13.28
N TYR A 79 2.75 4.25 13.60
CA TYR A 79 3.49 4.41 14.86
C TYR A 79 2.57 4.28 16.09
N GLY A 80 1.36 4.86 16.03
CA GLY A 80 0.34 4.72 17.08
C GLY A 80 -0.11 3.27 17.24
N ILE A 81 -0.47 2.61 16.14
CA ILE A 81 -0.86 1.19 16.15
C ILE A 81 0.25 0.32 16.75
N GLN A 82 1.50 0.55 16.33
CA GLN A 82 2.65 -0.19 16.82
C GLN A 82 2.85 -0.01 18.34
N ASN A 83 2.87 1.22 18.83
CA ASN A 83 3.19 1.48 20.24
C ASN A 83 2.06 1.11 21.20
N ILE A 84 0.81 1.35 20.80
CA ILE A 84 -0.35 1.16 21.68
C ILE A 84 -0.80 -0.30 21.66
N PHE A 85 -0.90 -0.89 20.47
CA PHE A 85 -1.54 -2.20 20.32
C PHE A 85 -0.54 -3.35 20.16
N MET A 86 0.54 -3.18 19.40
CA MET A 86 1.47 -4.28 19.10
C MET A 86 2.53 -4.49 20.16
N LYS A 87 3.07 -3.41 20.72
CA LYS A 87 4.16 -3.43 21.71
C LYS A 87 3.89 -4.25 22.97
N PRO A 88 2.66 -4.28 23.54
CA PRO A 88 2.37 -5.14 24.69
C PRO A 88 2.61 -6.62 24.40
N PHE A 89 2.24 -7.09 23.21
CA PHE A 89 2.39 -8.49 22.82
C PHE A 89 3.84 -8.88 22.52
N MET A 90 4.69 -7.93 22.13
CA MET A 90 6.12 -8.19 21.92
C MET A 90 6.85 -8.56 23.23
N LYS A 91 6.29 -8.22 24.37
CA LYS A 91 6.87 -8.52 25.70
C LYS A 91 6.54 -9.91 26.22
N LEU A 92 5.65 -10.65 25.56
CA LEU A 92 5.31 -12.02 25.96
C LEU A 92 6.51 -12.95 25.74
N GLU A 93 6.79 -13.82 26.70
CA GLU A 93 7.94 -14.73 26.65
C GLU A 93 7.78 -15.81 25.59
N THR A 94 6.54 -16.30 25.38
CA THR A 94 6.27 -17.36 24.42
C THR A 94 6.12 -16.82 23.01
N TRP A 95 6.90 -17.33 22.08
CA TRP A 95 6.82 -16.95 20.66
C TRP A 95 5.42 -17.13 20.07
N LYS A 96 4.77 -18.26 20.42
CA LYS A 96 3.39 -18.54 20.00
C LYS A 96 2.40 -17.48 20.51
N GLY A 97 2.46 -17.10 21.77
CA GLY A 97 1.59 -16.08 22.35
C GLY A 97 1.80 -14.69 21.71
N ARG A 98 3.05 -14.34 21.38
CA ARG A 98 3.36 -13.10 20.66
C ARG A 98 2.69 -13.07 19.29
N TYR A 99 2.85 -14.15 18.52
CA TYR A 99 2.31 -14.24 17.16
C TYR A 99 0.79 -14.22 17.15
N GLU A 100 0.15 -15.10 17.93
CA GLU A 100 -1.30 -15.20 18.00
C GLU A 100 -1.95 -13.89 18.50
N GLY A 101 -1.38 -13.27 19.54
CA GLY A 101 -1.86 -12.00 20.07
C GLY A 101 -1.76 -10.86 19.05
N GLN A 102 -0.66 -10.76 18.33
CA GLN A 102 -0.48 -9.74 17.30
C GLN A 102 -1.48 -9.92 16.14
N VAL A 103 -1.70 -11.17 15.68
CA VAL A 103 -2.68 -11.47 14.63
C VAL A 103 -4.09 -11.08 15.07
N MET A 104 -4.51 -11.49 16.27
CA MET A 104 -5.84 -11.18 16.78
C MET A 104 -6.09 -9.68 16.90
N VAL A 105 -5.12 -8.95 17.48
CA VAL A 105 -5.24 -7.50 17.64
C VAL A 105 -5.22 -6.79 16.30
N SER A 106 -4.33 -7.19 15.38
CA SER A 106 -4.28 -6.58 14.06
C SER A 106 -5.58 -6.81 13.27
N TRP A 107 -6.16 -7.99 13.39
CA TRP A 107 -7.48 -8.28 12.79
C TRP A 107 -8.58 -7.38 13.37
N GLY A 108 -8.62 -7.24 14.70
CA GLY A 108 -9.59 -6.36 15.38
C GLY A 108 -9.46 -4.89 14.93
N ILE A 109 -8.22 -4.40 14.82
CA ILE A 109 -7.96 -3.03 14.30
C ILE A 109 -8.43 -2.90 12.85
N GLY A 110 -8.14 -3.89 11.99
CA GLY A 110 -8.59 -3.92 10.61
C GLY A 110 -10.12 -3.83 10.51
N MET A 111 -10.84 -4.62 11.31
CA MET A 111 -12.31 -4.55 11.38
C MET A 111 -12.82 -3.17 11.80
N CYS A 112 -12.17 -2.52 12.76
CA CYS A 112 -12.52 -1.15 13.16
C CYS A 112 -12.30 -0.15 12.02
N ILE A 113 -11.17 -0.24 11.32
CA ILE A 113 -10.87 0.61 10.16
C ILE A 113 -11.91 0.39 9.06
N MET A 114 -12.20 -0.86 8.72
CA MET A 114 -13.21 -1.22 7.73
C MET A 114 -14.60 -0.68 8.08
N ALA A 115 -14.99 -0.75 9.37
CA ALA A 115 -16.26 -0.20 9.84
C ALA A 115 -16.31 1.33 9.68
N VAL A 116 -15.22 2.04 9.99
CA VAL A 116 -15.10 3.49 9.78
C VAL A 116 -15.16 3.83 8.29
N GLU A 117 -14.48 3.09 7.44
CA GLU A 117 -14.53 3.26 5.99
C GLU A 117 -15.96 3.09 5.45
N TYR A 118 -16.64 2.05 5.89
CA TYR A 118 -18.02 1.79 5.48
C TYR A 118 -18.95 2.91 5.93
N PHE A 119 -18.80 3.39 7.16
CA PHE A 119 -19.61 4.48 7.70
C PHE A 119 -19.38 5.80 6.97
N LEU A 120 -18.11 6.14 6.67
CA LEU A 120 -17.76 7.42 6.03
C LEU A 120 -17.99 7.42 4.51
N PHE A 121 -17.76 6.29 3.85
CA PHE A 121 -17.75 6.20 2.38
C PHE A 121 -18.84 5.31 1.81
N SER A 122 -19.70 4.72 2.65
CA SER A 122 -20.86 3.89 2.27
C SER A 122 -20.50 2.63 1.48
N GLY A 123 -19.26 2.14 1.59
CA GLY A 123 -18.77 0.92 0.93
C GLY A 123 -18.84 0.91 -0.61
N THR A 124 -19.07 2.06 -1.23
CA THR A 124 -19.17 2.17 -2.69
C THR A 124 -17.83 2.35 -3.35
N TYR A 125 -17.63 1.68 -4.49
CA TYR A 125 -16.44 1.91 -5.31
C TYR A 125 -16.35 3.36 -5.75
N LYS A 126 -15.24 4.01 -5.42
CA LYS A 126 -14.93 5.37 -5.82
C LYS A 126 -13.85 5.34 -6.89
N THR A 127 -14.06 6.07 -7.98
CA THR A 127 -13.08 6.20 -9.05
C THR A 127 -12.66 7.64 -9.22
N LEU A 128 -11.37 7.86 -9.39
CA LEU A 128 -10.80 9.17 -9.65
C LEU A 128 -10.90 9.49 -11.15
N ASN A 129 -11.55 10.61 -11.49
CA ASN A 129 -11.62 11.13 -12.85
C ASN A 129 -10.52 12.19 -13.05
N VAL A 130 -9.28 11.72 -13.10
CA VAL A 130 -8.13 12.58 -13.42
C VAL A 130 -7.95 12.69 -14.93
N PRO A 131 -7.49 13.83 -15.45
CA PRO A 131 -7.34 14.05 -16.91
C PRO A 131 -6.47 13.00 -17.60
N TYR A 132 -5.45 12.51 -16.91
CA TYR A 132 -4.50 11.51 -17.43
C TYR A 132 -4.96 10.05 -17.30
N ARG A 133 -6.15 9.80 -16.73
CA ARG A 133 -6.69 8.43 -16.56
C ARG A 133 -6.84 7.69 -17.89
N ASN A 134 -7.37 8.40 -18.89
CA ASN A 134 -7.66 7.84 -20.21
C ASN A 134 -6.50 8.03 -21.18
N SER A 135 -5.39 8.65 -20.74
CA SER A 135 -4.23 8.84 -21.59
C SER A 135 -3.49 7.52 -21.72
N THR A 136 -3.32 7.08 -22.98
CA THR A 136 -2.59 5.86 -23.33
C THR A 136 -1.40 6.22 -24.18
N VAL A 137 -0.27 5.57 -23.94
CA VAL A 137 0.88 5.60 -24.85
C VAL A 137 0.69 4.46 -25.84
N ASN A 138 0.51 4.82 -27.10
CA ASN A 138 0.36 3.85 -28.18
C ASN A 138 1.74 3.51 -28.75
N ILE A 139 2.18 2.28 -28.54
CA ILE A 139 3.40 1.75 -29.16
C ILE A 139 2.97 0.76 -30.25
N GLY A 140 2.83 1.27 -31.46
CA GLY A 140 2.24 0.51 -32.57
C GLY A 140 0.76 0.21 -32.33
N SER A 141 0.40 -1.07 -32.24
CA SER A 141 -0.98 -1.53 -32.01
C SER A 141 -1.31 -1.79 -30.53
N ILE A 142 -0.40 -1.43 -29.60
CA ILE A 142 -0.57 -1.70 -28.16
C ILE A 142 -0.78 -0.37 -27.45
N ALA A 143 -1.89 -0.27 -26.68
CA ALA A 143 -2.22 0.89 -25.86
C ALA A 143 -1.89 0.60 -24.39
N ILE A 144 -0.92 1.31 -23.82
CA ILE A 144 -0.52 1.18 -22.42
C ILE A 144 -1.03 2.41 -21.66
N PRO A 145 -1.86 2.24 -20.60
CA PRO A 145 -2.29 3.36 -19.77
C PRO A 145 -1.09 4.03 -19.08
N ILE A 146 -0.98 5.34 -19.18
CA ILE A 146 0.12 6.13 -18.59
C ILE A 146 0.22 5.88 -17.08
N VAL A 147 -0.92 5.69 -16.41
CA VAL A 147 -0.98 5.41 -14.96
C VAL A 147 -0.17 4.16 -14.58
N HIS A 148 -0.21 3.10 -15.40
CA HIS A 148 0.56 1.88 -15.14
C HIS A 148 2.08 2.11 -15.28
N ILE A 149 2.49 2.93 -16.23
CA ILE A 149 3.91 3.28 -16.44
C ILE A 149 4.42 4.07 -15.24
N ILE A 150 3.66 5.08 -14.78
CA ILE A 150 4.02 5.88 -13.62
C ILE A 150 4.08 5.02 -12.36
N ALA A 151 3.08 4.15 -12.15
CA ALA A 151 3.07 3.23 -11.01
C ALA A 151 4.26 2.28 -11.03
N PHE A 152 4.66 1.77 -12.20
CA PHE A 152 5.82 0.90 -12.36
C PHE A 152 7.12 1.61 -11.98
N ILE A 153 7.35 2.81 -12.51
CA ILE A 153 8.54 3.61 -12.20
C ILE A 153 8.59 3.95 -10.70
N LEU A 154 7.46 4.41 -10.14
CA LEU A 154 7.36 4.76 -8.73
C LEU A 154 7.67 3.55 -7.84
N THR A 155 7.14 2.38 -8.18
CA THR A 155 7.38 1.14 -7.43
C THR A 155 8.85 0.76 -7.44
N ILE A 156 9.53 0.81 -8.59
CA ILE A 156 10.97 0.53 -8.68
C ILE A 156 11.77 1.51 -7.82
N VAL A 157 11.46 2.80 -7.92
CA VAL A 157 12.14 3.85 -7.11
C VAL A 157 11.96 3.58 -5.62
N LEU A 158 10.74 3.23 -5.19
CA LEU A 158 10.46 2.92 -3.78
C LEU A 158 11.19 1.65 -3.32
N ILE A 159 11.21 0.59 -4.12
CA ILE A 159 11.92 -0.65 -3.80
C ILE A 159 13.42 -0.36 -3.61
N VAL A 160 14.03 0.34 -4.55
CA VAL A 160 15.45 0.70 -4.48
C VAL A 160 15.73 1.61 -3.29
N ALA A 161 14.86 2.60 -3.04
CA ALA A 161 15.01 3.51 -1.89
C ALA A 161 14.95 2.73 -0.55
N VAL A 162 14.00 1.83 -0.39
CA VAL A 162 13.86 0.99 0.81
C VAL A 162 15.09 0.08 0.96
N GLU A 163 15.55 -0.56 -0.11
CA GLU A 163 16.73 -1.43 -0.07
C GLU A 163 18.01 -0.65 0.33
N LEU A 164 18.19 0.55 -0.22
CA LEU A 164 19.30 1.42 0.14
C LEU A 164 19.22 1.90 1.59
N LEU A 165 18.03 2.24 2.07
CA LEU A 165 17.81 2.60 3.47
C LEU A 165 18.16 1.43 4.40
N LEU A 166 17.74 0.22 4.07
CA LEU A 166 18.04 -0.97 4.87
C LEU A 166 19.53 -1.32 4.86
N LYS A 167 20.21 -1.17 3.72
CA LYS A 167 21.66 -1.46 3.61
C LYS A 167 22.53 -0.41 4.27
N LYS A 168 22.16 0.87 4.19
CA LYS A 168 22.97 2.00 4.68
C LYS A 168 22.68 2.44 6.11
N THR A 169 21.51 2.06 6.66
CA THR A 169 21.13 2.51 8.00
C THR A 169 21.48 1.45 9.03
N SER A 170 22.01 1.90 10.17
CA SER A 170 22.34 1.05 11.34
C SER A 170 21.13 0.26 11.86
N LEU A 171 19.94 0.63 11.47
CA LEU A 171 18.70 -0.12 11.70
C LEU A 171 18.67 -1.45 10.94
N GLY A 172 19.33 -1.54 9.77
CA GLY A 172 19.45 -2.80 9.01
C GLY A 172 20.54 -3.74 9.51
N ILE A 173 21.51 -3.23 10.29
CA ILE A 173 22.64 -4.00 10.82
C ILE A 173 22.37 -4.52 12.24
N ARG A 174 21.41 -3.91 12.97
CA ARG A 174 21.05 -4.28 14.34
C ARG A 174 19.89 -5.27 14.45
N ILE A 175 19.38 -5.73 13.33
CA ILE A 175 18.35 -6.74 13.20
C ILE A 175 18.93 -7.91 12.42
#